data_062f55b245902ecdc82df778e2b7ff7a
#
_entry.id   062f55b245902ecdc82df778e2b7ff7a
#
_cell.length_a   1.000
_cell.length_b   1.000
_cell.length_c   1.000
_cell.angle_alpha   90.00
_cell.angle_beta   90.00
_cell.angle_gamma   90.00
#
_symmetry.space_group_name_H-M   'P 1'
#
loop_
_entity.id
_entity.type
_entity.pdbx_description
1 polymer ?
#
loop_
_entity_poly.entity_id
_entity_poly.type
_entity_poly.pdbx_seq_one_letter_code
_entity_poly.pdbx_strand_id
1 'polypeptide(L)'
;RFHIYTSIYLEAKKLEKWLSDKKIYRSYLEIRSLSELKEVKKPAENYSVDLADSKDFQLNKFFYKNIGKNCQWIDRLIWTDLNWIDYISNDQLFTQILKDKSEIAGYFEVLFNKQSKEAEIAYFGILEEYYGKKLGGYLLSEAIKSSFNMGCERVWVHTCSLDHKNALKNYLARGMKNFKSETLIR
;
A
#
# COMPACT_ATOMS: atom_id res chain seq x y z
N ARG A 1 -45.80 21.31 13.27
CA ARG A 1 -44.51 21.91 12.80
C ARG A 1 -43.33 21.57 13.71
N PHE A 2 -43.48 21.37 15.01
CA PHE A 2 -42.38 21.03 15.95
C PHE A 2 -41.79 19.64 15.72
N HIS A 3 -42.56 18.65 15.28
CA HIS A 3 -42.05 17.26 15.09
C HIS A 3 -41.09 17.08 13.91
N ILE A 4 -41.21 17.91 12.88
CA ILE A 4 -40.33 17.83 11.69
C ILE A 4 -38.95 18.38 12.02
N TYR A 5 -38.85 19.46 12.77
CA TYR A 5 -37.56 20.06 13.15
C TYR A 5 -36.76 19.18 14.10
N THR A 6 -37.44 18.46 15.03
CA THR A 6 -36.79 17.51 15.92
C THR A 6 -36.24 16.29 15.18
N SER A 7 -36.93 15.79 14.16
CA SER A 7 -36.48 14.68 13.33
C SER A 7 -35.25 15.04 12.53
N ILE A 8 -35.26 16.18 11.85
CA ILE A 8 -34.12 16.69 11.05
C ILE A 8 -32.89 16.93 11.94
N TYR A 9 -33.08 17.51 13.13
CA TYR A 9 -32.01 17.76 14.08
C TYR A 9 -31.38 16.45 14.61
N LEU A 10 -32.20 15.43 14.89
CA LEU A 10 -31.72 14.12 15.32
C LEU A 10 -30.99 13.37 14.21
N GLU A 11 -31.43 13.48 12.96
CA GLU A 11 -30.72 12.91 11.81
C GLU A 11 -29.41 13.63 11.53
N ALA A 12 -29.40 14.97 11.61
CA ALA A 12 -28.16 15.75 11.49
C ALA A 12 -27.16 15.37 12.58
N LYS A 13 -27.58 15.23 13.84
CA LYS A 13 -26.72 14.76 14.92
C LYS A 13 -26.23 13.31 14.74
N LYS A 14 -27.07 12.42 14.21
CA LYS A 14 -26.64 11.07 13.87
C LYS A 14 -25.60 11.08 12.76
N LEU A 15 -25.77 11.94 11.76
CA LEU A 15 -24.83 12.14 10.66
C LEU A 15 -23.51 12.75 11.15
N GLU A 16 -23.57 13.79 11.99
CA GLU A 16 -22.40 14.40 12.63
C GLU A 16 -21.65 13.37 13.50
N LYS A 17 -22.37 12.59 14.30
CA LYS A 17 -21.78 11.50 15.08
C LYS A 17 -21.17 10.42 14.18
N TRP A 18 -21.84 10.04 13.09
CA TRP A 18 -21.32 9.09 12.09
C TRP A 18 -20.07 9.62 11.39
N LEU A 19 -20.00 10.93 11.11
CA LEU A 19 -18.82 11.58 10.53
C LEU A 19 -17.69 11.77 11.56
N SER A 20 -18.02 12.04 12.83
CA SER A 20 -17.02 12.24 13.90
C SER A 20 -16.41 10.94 14.44
N ASP A 21 -17.07 9.80 14.27
CA ASP A 21 -16.66 8.53 14.86
C ASP A 21 -15.71 7.69 13.98
N LYS A 22 -15.37 8.15 12.77
CA LYS A 22 -14.40 7.45 11.90
C LYS A 22 -12.97 7.85 12.22
N LYS A 23 -12.49 7.43 13.39
CA LYS A 23 -11.07 7.47 13.71
C LYS A 23 -10.32 6.45 12.86
N ILE A 24 -9.35 6.93 12.10
CA ILE A 24 -8.43 6.09 11.32
C ILE A 24 -7.09 6.09 12.05
N TYR A 25 -6.64 4.92 12.44
CA TYR A 25 -5.33 4.75 13.06
C TYR A 25 -4.31 4.47 11.96
N ARG A 26 -3.27 5.32 11.88
CA ARG A 26 -2.18 5.16 10.93
C ARG A 26 -0.90 4.87 11.67
N SER A 27 -0.18 3.86 11.21
CA SER A 27 1.14 3.47 11.70
C SER A 27 2.16 3.67 10.59
N TYR A 28 3.33 4.19 10.95
CA TYR A 28 4.49 4.36 10.09
C TYR A 28 5.57 3.39 10.56
N LEU A 29 6.04 2.54 9.67
CA LEU A 29 7.03 1.52 9.98
C LEU A 29 8.26 1.71 9.10
N GLU A 30 9.42 1.34 9.65
CA GLU A 30 10.69 1.42 8.94
C GLU A 30 11.57 0.21 9.20
N ILE A 31 12.51 -0.01 8.29
CA ILE A 31 13.63 -0.93 8.42
C ILE A 31 14.87 -0.21 7.87
N ARG A 32 16.00 -0.30 8.59
CA ARG A 32 17.21 0.48 8.30
C ARG A 32 18.39 -0.37 7.85
N SER A 33 18.25 -1.68 7.86
CA SER A 33 19.28 -2.60 7.38
C SER A 33 18.64 -3.85 6.82
N LEU A 34 19.22 -4.35 5.74
CA LEU A 34 18.83 -5.65 5.18
C LEU A 34 19.03 -6.81 6.17
N SER A 35 19.97 -6.66 7.11
CA SER A 35 20.19 -7.65 8.18
C SER A 35 19.04 -7.76 9.18
N GLU A 36 18.15 -6.76 9.25
CA GLU A 36 16.96 -6.80 10.09
C GLU A 36 15.78 -7.52 9.41
N LEU A 37 15.88 -7.76 8.09
CA LEU A 37 14.83 -8.40 7.32
C LEU A 37 14.61 -9.86 7.75
N LYS A 38 13.40 -10.16 8.22
CA LYS A 38 12.92 -11.53 8.42
C LYS A 38 12.28 -12.01 7.11
N GLU A 39 13.15 -12.46 6.22
CA GLU A 39 12.78 -12.82 4.85
C GLU A 39 11.77 -13.97 4.80
N VAL A 40 10.81 -13.87 3.91
CA VAL A 40 10.01 -14.99 3.42
C VAL A 40 10.47 -15.30 2.01
N LYS A 41 10.97 -16.51 1.81
CA LYS A 41 11.41 -17.01 0.51
C LYS A 41 10.22 -17.23 -0.43
N LYS A 42 10.53 -17.31 -1.70
CA LYS A 42 9.59 -17.66 -2.76
C LYS A 42 8.86 -18.96 -2.42
N PRO A 43 7.51 -18.97 -2.37
CA PRO A 43 6.77 -20.16 -1.91
C PRO A 43 6.76 -21.30 -2.92
N ALA A 44 6.95 -21.01 -4.21
CA ALA A 44 7.06 -22.01 -5.29
C ALA A 44 7.77 -21.41 -6.51
N GLU A 45 8.31 -22.26 -7.39
CA GLU A 45 9.11 -21.83 -8.55
C GLU A 45 8.32 -21.08 -9.63
N ASN A 46 7.01 -21.22 -9.67
CA ASN A 46 6.14 -20.53 -10.59
C ASN A 46 5.97 -19.03 -10.30
N TYR A 47 6.38 -18.56 -9.11
CA TYR A 47 6.30 -17.14 -8.76
C TYR A 47 7.59 -16.40 -9.11
N SER A 48 7.43 -15.18 -9.63
CA SER A 48 8.52 -14.22 -9.84
C SER A 48 8.09 -12.81 -9.47
N VAL A 49 9.07 -11.94 -9.23
CA VAL A 49 8.84 -10.50 -9.06
C VAL A 49 9.71 -9.80 -10.10
N ASP A 50 9.07 -9.11 -11.03
CA ASP A 50 9.72 -8.49 -12.17
C ASP A 50 9.47 -6.99 -12.17
N LEU A 51 10.44 -6.22 -12.71
CA LEU A 51 10.27 -4.78 -12.92
C LEU A 51 9.19 -4.57 -13.98
N ALA A 52 8.23 -3.68 -13.71
CA ALA A 52 7.23 -3.28 -14.69
C ALA A 52 7.83 -2.38 -15.78
N ASP A 53 7.26 -2.41 -16.96
CA ASP A 53 7.54 -1.39 -17.96
C ASP A 53 7.07 -0.02 -17.40
N SER A 54 8.02 0.92 -17.30
CA SER A 54 7.78 2.27 -16.78
C SER A 54 6.82 3.11 -17.62
N LYS A 55 6.40 2.62 -18.78
CA LYS A 55 5.46 3.31 -19.67
C LYS A 55 4.03 2.77 -19.55
N ASP A 56 3.81 1.68 -18.87
CA ASP A 56 2.48 1.06 -18.75
C ASP A 56 1.74 1.54 -17.50
N PHE A 57 1.19 2.77 -17.59
CA PHE A 57 0.35 3.30 -16.51
C PHE A 57 -0.93 2.50 -16.28
N GLN A 58 -1.41 1.77 -17.28
CA GLN A 58 -2.63 0.96 -17.17
C GLN A 58 -2.46 -0.13 -16.13
N LEU A 59 -1.27 -0.67 -16.00
CA LEU A 59 -0.96 -1.70 -15.02
C LEU A 59 -1.01 -1.17 -13.57
N ASN A 60 -0.40 -0.01 -13.31
CA ASN A 60 -0.50 0.64 -12.00
C ASN A 60 -1.96 0.99 -11.66
N LYS A 61 -2.70 1.53 -12.63
CA LYS A 61 -4.12 1.88 -12.50
C LYS A 61 -4.98 0.63 -12.23
N PHE A 62 -4.71 -0.49 -12.90
CA PHE A 62 -5.38 -1.75 -12.69
C PHE A 62 -5.18 -2.26 -11.25
N PHE A 63 -3.94 -2.36 -10.79
CA PHE A 63 -3.65 -2.82 -9.44
C PHE A 63 -4.23 -1.90 -8.37
N TYR A 64 -4.08 -0.58 -8.52
CA TYR A 64 -4.65 0.38 -7.60
C TYR A 64 -6.16 0.15 -7.41
N LYS A 65 -6.91 -0.02 -8.52
CA LYS A 65 -8.36 -0.23 -8.46
C LYS A 65 -8.73 -1.58 -7.88
N ASN A 66 -8.08 -2.66 -8.31
CA ASN A 66 -8.49 -4.02 -7.96
C ASN A 66 -8.05 -4.44 -6.55
N ILE A 67 -6.91 -3.97 -6.07
CA ILE A 67 -6.47 -4.19 -4.70
C ILE A 67 -7.09 -3.15 -3.78
N GLY A 68 -7.08 -1.88 -4.18
CA GLY A 68 -7.52 -0.75 -3.39
C GLY A 68 -9.01 -0.78 -3.01
N LYS A 69 -9.87 -1.43 -3.81
CA LYS A 69 -11.31 -1.59 -3.48
C LYS A 69 -11.52 -2.24 -2.11
N ASN A 70 -10.66 -3.15 -1.71
CA ASN A 70 -10.72 -3.87 -0.43
C ASN A 70 -9.99 -3.12 0.71
N CYS A 71 -9.22 -2.07 0.38
CA CYS A 71 -8.39 -1.30 1.31
C CYS A 71 -8.81 0.17 1.39
N GLN A 72 -9.94 0.52 0.77
CA GLN A 72 -10.46 1.90 0.68
C GLN A 72 -9.43 2.92 0.13
N TRP A 73 -8.64 2.51 -0.85
CA TRP A 73 -7.79 3.42 -1.61
C TRP A 73 -8.66 4.26 -2.54
N ILE A 74 -8.83 5.52 -2.23
CA ILE A 74 -9.75 6.41 -2.96
C ILE A 74 -9.06 7.59 -3.62
N ASP A 75 -7.83 7.92 -3.19
CA ASP A 75 -7.15 9.16 -3.58
C ASP A 75 -6.94 9.30 -5.08
N ARG A 76 -6.67 8.17 -5.76
CA ARG A 76 -6.40 8.15 -7.20
C ARG A 76 -7.60 7.71 -8.06
N LEU A 77 -8.78 7.48 -7.46
CA LEU A 77 -9.98 7.09 -8.24
C LEU A 77 -10.45 8.19 -9.20
N ILE A 78 -10.17 9.44 -8.86
CA ILE A 78 -10.48 10.63 -9.67
C ILE A 78 -9.39 10.97 -10.68
N TRP A 79 -8.26 10.25 -10.68
CA TRP A 79 -7.16 10.54 -11.58
C TRP A 79 -7.52 10.27 -13.03
N THR A 80 -7.21 11.24 -13.89
CA THR A 80 -7.24 11.08 -15.34
C THR A 80 -6.06 10.23 -15.82
N ASP A 81 -6.09 9.78 -17.07
CA ASP A 81 -4.96 9.06 -17.65
C ASP A 81 -3.68 9.92 -17.68
N LEU A 82 -3.81 11.25 -17.87
CA LEU A 82 -2.66 12.16 -17.79
C LEU A 82 -2.05 12.20 -16.38
N ASN A 83 -2.85 12.17 -15.33
CA ASN A 83 -2.34 12.09 -13.95
C ASN A 83 -1.56 10.79 -13.71
N TRP A 84 -2.04 9.68 -14.26
CA TRP A 84 -1.35 8.40 -14.17
C TRP A 84 -0.04 8.40 -14.95
N ILE A 85 -0.03 8.93 -16.19
CA ILE A 85 1.16 9.06 -17.02
C ILE A 85 2.21 9.93 -16.32
N ASP A 86 1.81 11.09 -15.78
CA ASP A 86 2.70 11.98 -15.04
C ASP A 86 3.31 11.28 -13.82
N TYR A 87 2.49 10.57 -13.05
CA TYR A 87 2.93 9.82 -11.87
C TYR A 87 3.96 8.75 -12.20
N ILE A 88 3.72 7.90 -13.23
CA ILE A 88 4.65 6.84 -13.58
C ILE A 88 5.91 7.34 -14.29
N SER A 89 5.88 8.58 -14.83
CA SER A 89 7.04 9.23 -15.45
C SER A 89 8.06 9.75 -14.42
N ASN A 90 7.74 9.64 -13.11
CA ASN A 90 8.66 10.01 -12.05
C ASN A 90 9.84 9.02 -12.01
N ASP A 91 11.05 9.50 -12.19
CA ASP A 91 12.29 8.70 -12.19
C ASP A 91 12.66 8.10 -10.82
N GLN A 92 11.98 8.54 -9.78
CA GLN A 92 12.08 7.99 -8.41
C GLN A 92 11.10 6.84 -8.16
N LEU A 93 10.13 6.62 -9.06
CA LEU A 93 9.13 5.56 -8.93
C LEU A 93 9.60 4.27 -9.60
N PHE A 94 9.53 3.19 -8.84
CA PHE A 94 9.79 1.83 -9.31
C PHE A 94 8.57 0.95 -9.02
N THR A 95 7.96 0.40 -10.05
CA THR A 95 6.87 -0.56 -9.94
C THR A 95 7.40 -1.96 -10.22
N GLN A 96 7.12 -2.90 -9.32
CA GLN A 96 7.43 -4.31 -9.54
C GLN A 96 6.16 -5.16 -9.39
N ILE A 97 6.12 -6.22 -10.19
CA ILE A 97 4.93 -7.05 -10.36
C ILE A 97 5.24 -8.46 -9.90
N LEU A 98 4.42 -8.97 -8.99
CA LEU A 98 4.38 -10.38 -8.67
C LEU A 98 3.61 -11.11 -9.75
N LYS A 99 4.22 -12.16 -10.28
CA LYS A 99 3.62 -13.05 -11.28
C LYS A 99 3.52 -14.48 -10.77
N ASP A 100 2.49 -15.17 -11.23
CA ASP A 100 2.33 -16.61 -11.19
C ASP A 100 2.47 -17.11 -12.64
N LYS A 101 3.67 -17.57 -13.03
CA LYS A 101 4.04 -17.78 -14.45
C LYS A 101 3.87 -16.48 -15.26
N SER A 102 2.91 -16.44 -16.18
CA SER A 102 2.55 -15.26 -16.98
C SER A 102 1.48 -14.37 -16.36
N GLU A 103 0.75 -14.87 -15.36
CA GLU A 103 -0.39 -14.17 -14.77
C GLU A 103 0.06 -13.19 -13.68
N ILE A 104 -0.53 -12.00 -13.67
CA ILE A 104 -0.26 -11.01 -12.62
C ILE A 104 -0.97 -11.39 -11.33
N ALA A 105 -0.26 -11.33 -10.20
CA ALA A 105 -0.77 -11.75 -8.90
C ALA A 105 -0.75 -10.66 -7.84
N GLY A 106 0.06 -9.62 -8.03
CA GLY A 106 0.21 -8.51 -7.10
C GLY A 106 1.26 -7.53 -7.57
N TYR A 107 1.50 -6.50 -6.77
CA TYR A 107 2.50 -5.48 -7.10
C TYR A 107 2.96 -4.72 -5.87
N PHE A 108 4.00 -3.94 -6.05
CA PHE A 108 4.35 -2.83 -5.19
C PHE A 108 4.92 -1.66 -5.97
N GLU A 109 4.75 -0.47 -5.43
CA GLU A 109 5.36 0.78 -5.88
C GLU A 109 6.32 1.27 -4.81
N VAL A 110 7.56 1.56 -5.21
CA VAL A 110 8.58 2.16 -4.35
C VAL A 110 8.95 3.53 -4.89
N LEU A 111 8.90 4.54 -4.03
CA LEU A 111 9.44 5.87 -4.29
C LEU A 111 10.81 5.97 -3.62
N PHE A 112 11.87 6.05 -4.41
CA PHE A 112 13.24 6.15 -3.93
C PHE A 112 13.80 7.56 -4.06
N ASN A 113 13.95 8.25 -2.95
CA ASN A 113 14.62 9.55 -2.90
C ASN A 113 16.14 9.33 -2.77
N LYS A 114 16.86 9.60 -3.87
CA LYS A 114 18.32 9.43 -3.93
C LYS A 114 19.08 10.38 -3.02
N GLN A 115 18.55 11.58 -2.72
CA GLN A 115 19.22 12.56 -1.86
C GLN A 115 19.16 12.16 -0.39
N SER A 116 17.99 11.76 0.10
CA SER A 116 17.81 11.29 1.48
C SER A 116 18.18 9.82 1.65
N LYS A 117 18.39 9.08 0.56
CA LYS A 117 18.60 7.62 0.52
C LYS A 117 17.48 6.83 1.20
N GLU A 118 16.26 7.33 1.07
CA GLU A 118 15.07 6.74 1.65
C GLU A 118 14.15 6.18 0.57
N ALA A 119 13.60 5.02 0.80
CA ALA A 119 12.59 4.40 -0.05
C ALA A 119 11.27 4.26 0.69
N GLU A 120 10.20 4.77 0.10
CA GLU A 120 8.83 4.56 0.57
C GLU A 120 8.20 3.42 -0.23
N ILE A 121 7.66 2.41 0.45
CA ILE A 121 6.72 1.48 -0.17
C ILE A 121 5.38 2.20 -0.24
N ALA A 122 5.12 2.87 -1.38
CA ALA A 122 3.98 3.75 -1.55
C ALA A 122 2.66 2.98 -1.70
N TYR A 123 2.69 1.87 -2.44
CA TYR A 123 1.56 0.95 -2.60
C TYR A 123 2.08 -0.48 -2.64
N PHE A 124 1.29 -1.37 -2.06
CA PHE A 124 1.64 -2.77 -1.92
C PHE A 124 0.38 -3.62 -1.80
N GLY A 125 0.28 -4.69 -2.56
CA GLY A 125 -0.83 -5.61 -2.40
C GLY A 125 -0.82 -6.81 -3.34
N ILE A 126 -1.70 -7.74 -3.00
CA ILE A 126 -1.95 -9.01 -3.70
C ILE A 126 -3.39 -8.96 -4.23
N LEU A 127 -3.63 -9.46 -5.43
CA LEU A 127 -4.96 -9.64 -5.98
C LEU A 127 -5.74 -10.68 -5.16
N GLU A 128 -7.04 -10.49 -5.05
CA GLU A 128 -7.92 -11.27 -4.16
C GLU A 128 -7.87 -12.78 -4.44
N GLU A 129 -7.80 -13.18 -5.71
CA GLU A 129 -7.69 -14.56 -6.16
C GLU A 129 -6.41 -15.27 -5.73
N TYR A 130 -5.44 -14.50 -5.24
CA TYR A 130 -4.17 -15.01 -4.70
C TYR A 130 -4.08 -14.97 -3.18
N TYR A 131 -5.15 -14.59 -2.48
CA TYR A 131 -5.17 -14.59 -1.02
C TYR A 131 -4.98 -16.01 -0.46
N GLY A 132 -4.39 -16.11 0.72
CA GLY A 132 -4.13 -17.40 1.37
C GLY A 132 -2.90 -18.17 0.87
N LYS A 133 -2.28 -17.77 -0.23
CA LYS A 133 -1.12 -18.44 -0.84
C LYS A 133 0.23 -18.03 -0.23
N LYS A 134 0.24 -17.32 0.91
CA LYS A 134 1.44 -16.85 1.63
C LYS A 134 2.32 -15.86 0.84
N LEU A 135 1.77 -15.25 -0.21
CA LEU A 135 2.52 -14.37 -1.11
C LEU A 135 2.84 -12.99 -0.50
N GLY A 136 2.03 -12.49 0.44
CA GLY A 136 2.22 -11.17 1.03
C GLY A 136 3.56 -11.01 1.75
N GLY A 137 4.02 -12.05 2.46
CA GLY A 137 5.33 -12.03 3.11
C GLY A 137 6.49 -12.09 2.12
N TYR A 138 6.37 -12.88 1.08
CA TYR A 138 7.34 -12.98 -0.01
C TYR A 138 7.46 -11.65 -0.76
N LEU A 139 6.34 -11.10 -1.23
CA LEU A 139 6.33 -9.86 -1.98
C LEU A 139 6.91 -8.68 -1.16
N LEU A 140 6.59 -8.61 0.14
CA LEU A 140 7.16 -7.58 1.02
C LEU A 140 8.67 -7.77 1.22
N SER A 141 9.14 -9.02 1.31
CA SER A 141 10.58 -9.29 1.36
C SER A 141 11.28 -8.82 0.09
N GLU A 142 10.69 -9.05 -1.08
CA GLU A 142 11.22 -8.58 -2.36
C GLU A 142 11.21 -7.03 -2.44
N ALA A 143 10.14 -6.38 -1.96
CA ALA A 143 10.08 -4.92 -1.93
C ALA A 143 11.19 -4.30 -1.07
N ILE A 144 11.45 -4.86 0.11
CA ILE A 144 12.53 -4.41 1.00
C ILE A 144 13.90 -4.67 0.36
N LYS A 145 14.15 -5.88 -0.15
CA LYS A 145 15.42 -6.22 -0.81
C LYS A 145 15.69 -5.34 -2.02
N SER A 146 14.70 -5.17 -2.89
CA SER A 146 14.80 -4.32 -4.06
C SER A 146 15.16 -2.88 -3.68
N SER A 147 14.53 -2.35 -2.63
CA SER A 147 14.82 -0.99 -2.13
C SER A 147 16.25 -0.85 -1.66
N PHE A 148 16.77 -1.76 -0.85
CA PHE A 148 18.17 -1.71 -0.42
C PHE A 148 19.15 -1.91 -1.59
N ASN A 149 18.81 -2.74 -2.57
CA ASN A 149 19.63 -2.94 -3.78
C ASN A 149 19.72 -1.65 -4.64
N MET A 150 18.74 -0.74 -4.56
CA MET A 150 18.82 0.59 -5.18
C MET A 150 19.76 1.56 -4.43
N GLY A 151 20.28 1.17 -3.26
CA GLY A 151 21.20 1.97 -2.47
C GLY A 151 20.53 2.82 -1.39
N CYS A 152 19.29 2.51 -1.00
CA CYS A 152 18.67 3.20 0.15
C CYS A 152 19.29 2.77 1.48
N GLU A 153 19.21 3.65 2.47
CA GLU A 153 19.65 3.42 3.86
C GLU A 153 18.45 3.25 4.79
N ARG A 154 17.24 3.48 4.27
CA ARG A 154 15.99 3.36 5.01
C ARG A 154 14.85 3.00 4.07
N VAL A 155 14.10 1.98 4.44
CA VAL A 155 12.81 1.64 3.78
C VAL A 155 11.70 1.89 4.77
N TRP A 156 10.68 2.60 4.36
CA TRP A 156 9.53 2.87 5.22
C TRP A 156 8.20 2.68 4.49
N VAL A 157 7.15 2.53 5.26
CA VAL A 157 5.78 2.36 4.79
C VAL A 157 4.82 2.95 5.81
N HIS A 158 3.68 3.44 5.37
CA HIS A 158 2.56 3.66 6.28
C HIS A 158 1.41 2.70 5.97
N THR A 159 0.65 2.35 6.98
CA THR A 159 -0.58 1.57 6.87
C THR A 159 -1.61 2.14 7.84
N CYS A 160 -2.86 1.88 7.57
CA CYS A 160 -3.94 2.37 8.42
C CYS A 160 -4.99 1.29 8.72
N SER A 161 -5.89 1.60 9.63
CA SER A 161 -6.97 0.68 10.05
C SER A 161 -7.97 0.33 8.93
N LEU A 162 -7.89 0.98 7.77
CA LEU A 162 -8.71 0.68 6.58
C LEU A 162 -8.03 -0.30 5.61
N ASP A 163 -6.73 -0.54 5.79
CA ASP A 163 -5.99 -1.50 4.99
C ASP A 163 -6.38 -2.95 5.31
N HIS A 164 -5.88 -3.87 4.52
CA HIS A 164 -6.11 -5.29 4.78
C HIS A 164 -5.70 -5.66 6.22
N LYS A 165 -6.56 -6.41 6.93
CA LYS A 165 -6.39 -6.78 8.35
C LYS A 165 -5.02 -7.38 8.73
N ASN A 166 -4.31 -7.95 7.77
CA ASN A 166 -2.98 -8.54 7.97
C ASN A 166 -1.83 -7.58 7.59
N ALA A 167 -2.10 -6.35 7.09
CA ALA A 167 -1.07 -5.46 6.58
C ALA A 167 -0.04 -5.12 7.67
N LEU A 168 -0.46 -4.52 8.78
CA LEU A 168 0.41 -4.17 9.90
C LEU A 168 1.20 -5.38 10.43
N LYS A 169 0.50 -6.52 10.61
CA LYS A 169 1.14 -7.76 11.07
C LYS A 169 2.22 -8.25 10.10
N ASN A 170 2.00 -8.12 8.80
CA ASN A 170 2.97 -8.52 7.78
C ASN A 170 4.23 -7.65 7.85
N TYR A 171 4.09 -6.32 7.97
CA TYR A 171 5.22 -5.40 8.11
C TYR A 171 6.07 -5.71 9.34
N LEU A 172 5.45 -5.84 10.50
CA LEU A 172 6.13 -6.20 11.75
C LEU A 172 6.83 -7.56 11.65
N ALA A 173 6.17 -8.55 11.04
CA ALA A 173 6.73 -9.88 10.86
C ALA A 173 7.94 -9.92 9.89
N ARG A 174 8.11 -8.94 9.03
CA ARG A 174 9.31 -8.78 8.17
C ARG A 174 10.44 -8.00 8.85
N GLY A 175 10.27 -7.60 10.10
CA GLY A 175 11.30 -6.91 10.88
C GLY A 175 11.19 -5.40 10.86
N MET A 176 10.18 -4.82 10.20
CA MET A 176 9.93 -3.39 10.26
C MET A 176 9.48 -2.98 11.68
N LYS A 177 9.88 -1.79 12.10
CA LYS A 177 9.58 -1.23 13.42
C LYS A 177 8.69 0.00 13.29
N ASN A 178 7.68 0.10 14.14
CA ASN A 178 6.85 1.31 14.20
C ASN A 178 7.68 2.47 14.77
N PHE A 179 7.77 3.58 14.05
CA PHE A 179 8.46 4.79 14.50
C PHE A 179 7.53 5.98 14.71
N LYS A 180 6.29 5.92 14.18
CA LYS A 180 5.28 6.96 14.38
C LYS A 180 3.88 6.34 14.26
N SER A 181 2.96 6.83 15.08
CA SER A 181 1.53 6.54 14.96
C SER A 181 0.72 7.81 15.09
N GLU A 182 -0.37 7.91 14.37
CA GLU A 182 -1.29 9.03 14.44
C GLU A 182 -2.75 8.59 14.29
N THR A 183 -3.65 9.38 14.81
CA THR A 183 -5.10 9.20 14.63
C THR A 183 -5.59 10.30 13.70
N LEU A 184 -6.19 9.90 12.59
CA LEU A 184 -6.83 10.79 11.64
C LEU A 184 -8.34 10.76 11.88
N ILE A 185 -8.98 11.91 11.76
CA ILE A 185 -10.44 12.05 11.74
C ILE A 185 -10.83 12.25 10.30
N ARG A 186 -11.74 11.41 9.79
CA ARG A 186 -12.23 11.48 8.42
C ARG A 186 -13.67 11.92 8.40
#